data_3ada4408a90ed257eb2dd5715755af8a
#
_entry.id   3ada4408a90ed257eb2dd5715755af8a
#
_cell.length_a   1.000
_cell.length_b   1.000
_cell.length_c   1.000
_cell.angle_alpha   90.00
_cell.angle_beta   90.00
_cell.angle_gamma   90.00
#
_symmetry.space_group_name_H-M   'P 1'
#
loop_
_entity.id
_entity.type
_entity.pdbx_description
1 polymer ?
#
loop_
_entity_poly.entity_id
_entity_poly.type
_entity_poly.pdbx_seq_one_letter_code
_entity_poly.pdbx_strand_id
1 'polypeptide(L)'
;MAPRRALFIIDIQKELAVDSKTRVPHADRVIASAEGILEAARSVIDSHRENNQLSPWAIYFIQHEDSPEKGTLVRGSEPWELAFTPRVDVEEEIVIAKKTGNTFESNPTLAARLRNADVSEVVALGLQSDKCVEATCQGALAAGFRVTLLAGAHSTYDSDGKTAIEIEREVERRLSTRGARVLRWEEAVSQWVQKRG
;
A
#
# COMPACT_ATOMS: atom_id res chain seq x y z
N MET A 1 -19.15 -3.78 15.89
CA MET A 1 -17.90 -3.01 15.75
C MET A 1 -17.79 -2.49 14.33
N ALA A 2 -17.17 -1.33 14.10
CA ALA A 2 -16.89 -0.90 12.74
C ALA A 2 -15.90 -1.89 12.10
N PRO A 3 -16.10 -2.26 10.83
CA PRO A 3 -15.20 -3.21 10.15
C PRO A 3 -13.79 -2.63 10.04
N ARG A 4 -12.78 -3.48 10.24
CA ARG A 4 -11.37 -3.10 10.14
C ARG A 4 -10.97 -2.81 8.69
N ARG A 5 -9.93 -2.01 8.54
CA ARG A 5 -9.29 -1.67 7.27
C ARG A 5 -7.85 -2.13 7.27
N ALA A 6 -7.38 -2.62 6.13
CA ALA A 6 -5.98 -2.93 5.90
C ALA A 6 -5.36 -1.82 5.03
N LEU A 7 -4.39 -1.09 5.57
CA LEU A 7 -3.58 -0.15 4.81
C LEU A 7 -2.43 -0.91 4.16
N PHE A 8 -2.43 -0.99 2.84
CA PHE A 8 -1.38 -1.64 2.06
C PHE A 8 -0.39 -0.60 1.53
N ILE A 9 0.81 -0.59 2.07
CA ILE A 9 1.96 0.19 1.61
C ILE A 9 2.76 -0.70 0.67
N ILE A 10 2.55 -0.54 -0.64
CA ILE A 10 3.00 -1.49 -1.65
C ILE A 10 4.35 -1.08 -2.22
N ASP A 11 5.37 -1.91 -2.00
CA ASP A 11 6.70 -1.85 -2.63
C ASP A 11 7.37 -0.47 -2.58
N ILE A 12 7.16 0.29 -1.49
CA ILE A 12 7.93 1.51 -1.25
C ILE A 12 9.30 1.11 -0.70
N GLN A 13 10.14 0.58 -1.60
CA GLN A 13 11.48 0.06 -1.34
C GLN A 13 12.55 1.04 -1.83
N LYS A 14 13.76 0.96 -1.28
CA LYS A 14 14.81 1.96 -1.52
C LYS A 14 15.12 2.16 -3.00
N GLU A 15 15.22 1.11 -3.79
CA GLU A 15 15.47 1.23 -5.24
C GLU A 15 14.39 2.04 -5.95
N LEU A 16 13.13 1.77 -5.63
CA LEU A 16 11.99 2.37 -6.33
C LEU A 16 11.63 3.77 -5.84
N ALA A 17 11.99 4.10 -4.59
CA ALA A 17 11.52 5.31 -3.93
C ALA A 17 12.63 6.25 -3.44
N VAL A 18 13.86 5.77 -3.20
CA VAL A 18 14.92 6.52 -2.52
C VAL A 18 16.14 6.73 -3.39
N ASP A 19 16.65 5.68 -4.04
CA ASP A 19 17.86 5.79 -4.86
C ASP A 19 17.63 6.75 -6.04
N SER A 20 18.36 7.85 -6.05
CA SER A 20 18.23 8.91 -7.06
C SER A 20 18.49 8.45 -8.50
N LYS A 21 19.14 7.31 -8.70
CA LYS A 21 19.47 6.76 -10.03
C LYS A 21 18.36 5.88 -10.59
N THR A 22 17.56 5.26 -9.71
CA THR A 22 16.60 4.22 -10.10
C THR A 22 15.15 4.55 -9.70
N ARG A 23 14.96 5.46 -8.75
CA ARG A 23 13.61 5.78 -8.24
C ARG A 23 12.66 6.27 -9.33
N VAL A 24 11.38 5.97 -9.14
CA VAL A 24 10.33 6.43 -10.06
C VAL A 24 10.23 7.97 -10.11
N PRO A 25 9.78 8.55 -11.21
CA PRO A 25 9.32 9.93 -11.23
C PRO A 25 8.32 10.19 -10.10
N HIS A 26 8.41 11.38 -9.48
CA HIS A 26 7.55 11.77 -8.35
C HIS A 26 7.69 10.92 -7.07
N ALA A 27 8.80 10.19 -6.89
CA ALA A 27 9.07 9.42 -5.68
C ALA A 27 8.98 10.28 -4.41
N ASP A 28 9.48 11.52 -4.44
CA ASP A 28 9.42 12.44 -3.30
C ASP A 28 7.96 12.74 -2.89
N ARG A 29 7.03 12.85 -3.85
CA ARG A 29 5.60 13.00 -3.58
C ARG A 29 5.03 11.74 -2.92
N VAL A 30 5.39 10.57 -3.41
CA VAL A 30 4.92 9.29 -2.85
C VAL A 30 5.43 9.10 -1.42
N ILE A 31 6.70 9.41 -1.17
CA ILE A 31 7.28 9.35 0.18
C ILE A 31 6.53 10.30 1.12
N ALA A 32 6.39 11.58 0.75
CA ALA A 32 5.72 12.58 1.61
C ALA A 32 4.25 12.21 1.89
N SER A 33 3.52 11.72 0.88
CA SER A 33 2.14 11.27 1.09
C SER A 33 2.07 10.01 1.97
N ALA A 34 2.98 9.05 1.76
CA ALA A 34 3.04 7.83 2.58
C ALA A 34 3.39 8.13 4.04
N GLU A 35 4.28 9.08 4.30
CA GLU A 35 4.59 9.57 5.66
C GLU A 35 3.33 10.10 6.36
N GLY A 36 2.60 11.01 5.72
CA GLY A 36 1.38 11.59 6.30
C GLY A 36 0.27 10.55 6.51
N ILE A 37 0.10 9.61 5.57
CA ILE A 37 -0.85 8.50 5.67
C ILE A 37 -0.46 7.57 6.82
N LEU A 38 0.82 7.21 6.92
CA LEU A 38 1.35 6.31 7.94
C LEU A 38 1.23 6.92 9.33
N GLU A 39 1.57 8.20 9.49
CA GLU A 39 1.41 8.95 10.74
C GLU A 39 -0.06 8.94 11.20
N ALA A 40 -1.00 9.24 10.30
CA ALA A 40 -2.42 9.24 10.63
C ALA A 40 -2.93 7.85 11.04
N ALA A 41 -2.55 6.78 10.31
CA ALA A 41 -2.94 5.42 10.65
C ALA A 41 -2.34 4.98 12.00
N ARG A 42 -1.05 5.24 12.23
CA ARG A 42 -0.34 4.96 13.47
C ARG A 42 -0.98 5.68 14.67
N SER A 43 -1.31 6.94 14.51
CA SER A 43 -1.99 7.72 15.56
C SER A 43 -3.34 7.11 15.95
N VAL A 44 -4.11 6.55 15.00
CA VAL A 44 -5.35 5.85 15.31
C VAL A 44 -5.06 4.53 16.04
N ILE A 45 -4.09 3.76 15.59
CA ILE A 45 -3.68 2.50 16.21
C ILE A 45 -3.25 2.74 17.66
N ASP A 46 -2.37 3.70 17.89
CA ASP A 46 -1.81 4.00 19.21
C ASP A 46 -2.91 4.44 20.19
N SER A 47 -3.81 5.31 19.77
CA SER A 47 -4.95 5.72 20.60
C SER A 47 -5.86 4.55 21.00
N HIS A 48 -6.09 3.57 20.12
CA HIS A 48 -6.88 2.39 20.46
C HIS A 48 -6.11 1.46 21.42
N ARG A 49 -4.82 1.26 21.20
CA ARG A 49 -3.96 0.45 22.08
C ARG A 49 -3.89 1.01 23.50
N GLU A 50 -3.72 2.33 23.65
CA GLU A 50 -3.73 3.01 24.95
C GLU A 50 -5.04 2.79 25.73
N ASN A 51 -6.15 2.62 25.02
CA ASN A 51 -7.47 2.36 25.59
C ASN A 51 -7.82 0.86 25.67
N ASN A 52 -6.88 -0.05 25.39
CA ASN A 52 -7.09 -1.50 25.30
C ASN A 52 -8.24 -1.88 24.34
N GLN A 53 -8.39 -1.15 23.25
CA GLN A 53 -9.39 -1.37 22.21
C GLN A 53 -8.75 -1.93 20.94
N LEU A 54 -9.50 -2.78 20.23
CA LEU A 54 -9.07 -3.26 18.93
C LEU A 54 -9.05 -2.08 17.92
N SER A 55 -7.91 -1.87 17.29
CA SER A 55 -7.77 -0.81 16.30
C SER A 55 -8.62 -1.10 15.05
N PRO A 56 -9.27 -0.09 14.46
CA PRO A 56 -9.95 -0.20 13.18
C PRO A 56 -8.99 -0.30 11.99
N TRP A 57 -7.69 -0.17 12.23
CA TRP A 57 -6.63 -0.26 11.23
C TRP A 57 -5.62 -1.36 11.51
N ALA A 58 -5.12 -1.96 10.44
CA ALA A 58 -3.86 -2.71 10.43
C ALA A 58 -3.05 -2.26 9.21
N ILE A 59 -1.73 -2.12 9.35
CA ILE A 59 -0.81 -1.67 8.32
C ILE A 59 -0.05 -2.87 7.79
N TYR A 60 -0.07 -3.04 6.48
CA TYR A 60 0.63 -4.10 5.78
C TYR A 60 1.70 -3.48 4.88
N PHE A 61 2.95 -3.66 5.24
CA PHE A 61 4.09 -3.32 4.40
C PHE A 61 4.31 -4.45 3.41
N ILE A 62 3.93 -4.21 2.16
CA ILE A 62 4.11 -5.18 1.08
C ILE A 62 5.51 -4.97 0.51
N GLN A 63 6.28 -6.05 0.42
CA GLN A 63 7.68 -6.00 0.01
C GLN A 63 7.94 -7.01 -1.10
N HIS A 64 8.31 -6.51 -2.28
CA HIS A 64 8.63 -7.35 -3.42
C HIS A 64 10.01 -7.99 -3.24
N GLU A 65 10.12 -9.26 -3.62
CA GLU A 65 11.37 -10.02 -3.63
C GLU A 65 11.62 -10.59 -5.02
N ASP A 66 12.76 -10.23 -5.60
CA ASP A 66 13.27 -10.84 -6.82
C ASP A 66 14.19 -12.03 -6.49
N SER A 67 14.24 -12.99 -7.41
CA SER A 67 15.40 -13.88 -7.44
C SER A 67 16.59 -13.15 -8.09
N PRO A 68 17.84 -13.46 -7.68
CA PRO A 68 19.04 -12.76 -8.17
C PRO A 68 19.18 -12.70 -9.70
N GLU A 69 18.56 -13.66 -10.41
CA GLU A 69 18.63 -13.74 -11.88
C GLU A 69 17.56 -12.88 -12.58
N LYS A 70 16.57 -12.34 -11.81
CA LYS A 70 15.39 -11.68 -12.38
C LYS A 70 15.31 -10.20 -12.07
N GLY A 71 15.98 -9.74 -11.02
CA GLY A 71 15.90 -8.35 -10.62
C GLY A 71 16.86 -7.98 -9.50
N THR A 72 16.71 -6.77 -9.02
CA THR A 72 17.60 -6.11 -8.06
C THR A 72 17.04 -6.12 -6.64
N LEU A 73 15.73 -6.32 -6.48
CA LEU A 73 15.07 -6.35 -5.17
C LEU A 73 15.32 -7.70 -4.44
N VAL A 74 16.60 -8.08 -4.36
CA VAL A 74 17.00 -9.35 -3.74
C VAL A 74 16.98 -9.22 -2.24
N ARG A 75 16.32 -10.16 -1.55
CA ARG A 75 16.20 -10.17 -0.09
C ARG A 75 17.54 -9.93 0.61
N GLY A 76 17.57 -8.94 1.51
CA GLY A 76 18.76 -8.57 2.29
C GLY A 76 19.71 -7.61 1.58
N SER A 77 19.45 -7.23 0.32
CA SER A 77 20.18 -6.16 -0.36
C SER A 77 19.63 -4.79 0.01
N GLU A 78 20.45 -3.75 -0.13
CA GLU A 78 20.01 -2.37 0.14
C GLU A 78 18.83 -1.93 -0.77
N PRO A 79 18.82 -2.21 -2.09
CA PRO A 79 17.69 -1.91 -2.97
C PRO A 79 16.35 -2.48 -2.49
N TRP A 80 16.39 -3.69 -1.90
CA TRP A 80 15.21 -4.39 -1.40
C TRP A 80 14.63 -3.78 -0.11
N GLU A 81 15.42 -3.09 0.71
CA GLU A 81 14.96 -2.56 1.98
C GLU A 81 13.76 -1.61 1.80
N LEU A 82 12.82 -1.66 2.75
CA LEU A 82 11.69 -0.73 2.82
C LEU A 82 12.19 0.70 3.12
N ALA A 83 11.56 1.70 2.51
CA ALA A 83 11.81 3.10 2.82
C ALA A 83 11.28 3.51 4.20
N PHE A 84 10.29 2.79 4.71
CA PHE A 84 9.71 2.99 6.03
C PHE A 84 9.95 1.79 6.93
N THR A 85 10.30 2.03 8.19
CA THR A 85 10.53 0.96 9.16
C THR A 85 9.22 0.56 9.84
N PRO A 86 8.76 -0.70 9.68
CA PRO A 86 7.66 -1.25 10.46
C PRO A 86 8.00 -1.30 11.94
N ARG A 87 7.04 -1.07 12.82
CA ARG A 87 7.22 -1.19 14.26
C ARG A 87 7.06 -2.65 14.68
N VAL A 88 8.14 -3.25 15.18
CA VAL A 88 8.19 -4.69 15.50
C VAL A 88 7.32 -5.10 16.71
N ASP A 89 7.07 -4.18 17.63
CA ASP A 89 6.29 -4.43 18.84
C ASP A 89 4.80 -4.04 18.70
N VAL A 90 4.34 -3.81 17.47
CA VAL A 90 2.97 -3.40 17.16
C VAL A 90 2.33 -4.44 16.25
N GLU A 91 1.42 -5.24 16.80
CA GLU A 91 0.77 -6.35 16.07
C GLU A 91 -0.01 -5.90 14.84
N GLU A 92 -0.42 -4.65 14.81
CA GLU A 92 -1.09 -4.04 13.67
C GLU A 92 -0.16 -3.67 12.51
N GLU A 93 1.17 -3.78 12.66
CA GLU A 93 2.14 -3.56 11.58
C GLU A 93 2.76 -4.87 11.12
N ILE A 94 2.43 -5.28 9.91
CA ILE A 94 2.75 -6.60 9.36
C ILE A 94 3.53 -6.44 8.06
N VAL A 95 4.64 -7.17 7.92
CA VAL A 95 5.38 -7.25 6.65
C VAL A 95 4.93 -8.47 5.87
N ILE A 96 4.60 -8.28 4.59
CA ILE A 96 4.22 -9.34 3.65
C ILE A 96 5.16 -9.33 2.46
N ALA A 97 5.96 -10.38 2.33
CA ALA A 97 6.78 -10.59 1.15
C ALA A 97 5.95 -11.12 -0.03
N LYS A 98 6.31 -10.72 -1.25
CA LYS A 98 5.70 -11.25 -2.47
C LYS A 98 6.72 -11.39 -3.60
N LYS A 99 6.43 -12.26 -4.55
CA LYS A 99 7.30 -12.57 -5.71
C LYS A 99 6.63 -12.31 -7.06
N THR A 100 5.36 -11.92 -7.05
CA THR A 100 4.60 -11.51 -8.25
C THR A 100 4.01 -10.13 -8.04
N GLY A 101 3.48 -9.51 -9.09
CA GLY A 101 2.85 -8.19 -8.99
C GLY A 101 1.66 -8.18 -8.03
N ASN A 102 0.88 -9.26 -8.01
CA ASN A 102 -0.31 -9.38 -7.17
C ASN A 102 0.04 -10.00 -5.80
N THR A 103 -0.14 -9.23 -4.74
CA THR A 103 0.12 -9.68 -3.36
C THR A 103 -0.72 -10.91 -2.98
N PHE A 104 -1.97 -10.99 -3.44
CA PHE A 104 -2.87 -12.12 -3.13
C PHE A 104 -2.49 -13.40 -3.89
N GLU A 105 -1.95 -13.28 -5.10
CA GLU A 105 -1.41 -14.41 -5.85
C GLU A 105 -0.18 -14.99 -5.17
N SER A 106 0.75 -14.15 -4.75
CA SER A 106 1.95 -14.59 -4.01
C SER A 106 1.62 -15.15 -2.63
N ASN A 107 0.48 -14.80 -2.06
CA ASN A 107 0.06 -15.16 -0.71
C ASN A 107 -1.37 -15.71 -0.71
N PRO A 108 -1.61 -16.97 -1.15
CA PRO A 108 -2.97 -17.51 -1.31
C PRO A 108 -3.83 -17.53 -0.03
N THR A 109 -3.20 -17.54 1.14
CA THR A 109 -3.91 -17.51 2.43
C THR A 109 -4.23 -16.10 2.92
N LEU A 110 -3.70 -15.05 2.27
CA LEU A 110 -3.84 -13.66 2.73
C LEU A 110 -5.30 -13.22 2.85
N ALA A 111 -6.13 -13.56 1.86
CA ALA A 111 -7.54 -13.21 1.89
C ALA A 111 -8.28 -13.82 3.10
N ALA A 112 -7.99 -15.07 3.44
CA ALA A 112 -8.56 -15.71 4.63
C ALA A 112 -8.05 -15.06 5.92
N ARG A 113 -6.74 -14.75 6.00
CA ARG A 113 -6.15 -14.07 7.15
C ARG A 113 -6.78 -12.68 7.39
N LEU A 114 -6.98 -11.91 6.33
CA LEU A 114 -7.62 -10.60 6.42
C LEU A 114 -9.07 -10.70 6.91
N ARG A 115 -9.85 -11.66 6.40
CA ARG A 115 -11.23 -11.89 6.87
C ARG A 115 -11.28 -12.32 8.33
N ASN A 116 -10.39 -13.23 8.75
CA ASN A 116 -10.31 -13.67 10.15
C ASN A 116 -9.90 -12.53 11.11
N ALA A 117 -9.27 -11.48 10.58
CA ALA A 117 -8.97 -10.24 11.31
C ALA A 117 -10.05 -9.16 11.15
N ASP A 118 -11.26 -9.53 10.69
CA ASP A 118 -12.42 -8.64 10.46
C ASP A 118 -12.14 -7.50 9.45
N VAL A 119 -11.15 -7.65 8.59
CA VAL A 119 -10.87 -6.69 7.53
C VAL A 119 -11.92 -6.80 6.43
N SER A 120 -12.52 -5.67 6.08
CA SER A 120 -13.51 -5.57 5.00
C SER A 120 -13.10 -4.64 3.86
N GLU A 121 -12.03 -3.85 4.07
CA GLU A 121 -11.54 -2.88 3.10
C GLU A 121 -10.02 -2.89 3.05
N VAL A 122 -9.48 -2.87 1.83
CA VAL A 122 -8.06 -2.64 1.54
C VAL A 122 -7.91 -1.21 1.05
N VAL A 123 -7.08 -0.43 1.73
CA VAL A 123 -6.69 0.92 1.32
C VAL A 123 -5.26 0.86 0.81
N ALA A 124 -5.03 1.22 -0.44
CA ALA A 124 -3.76 0.97 -1.13
C ALA A 124 -3.04 2.26 -1.54
N LEU A 125 -1.72 2.25 -1.40
CA LEU A 125 -0.78 3.23 -1.93
C LEU A 125 0.53 2.53 -2.30
N GLY A 126 1.40 3.20 -3.06
CA GLY A 126 2.77 2.69 -3.30
C GLY A 126 3.20 2.63 -4.76
N LEU A 127 4.02 1.64 -5.10
CA LEU A 127 4.74 1.52 -6.36
C LEU A 127 4.63 0.10 -6.94
N GLN A 128 4.71 -0.10 -8.25
CA GLN A 128 4.45 0.85 -9.32
C GLN A 128 2.96 0.84 -9.64
N SER A 129 2.42 2.00 -10.03
CA SER A 129 0.97 2.18 -10.24
C SER A 129 0.33 1.14 -11.15
N ASP A 130 0.90 0.96 -12.36
CA ASP A 130 0.41 0.08 -13.43
C ASP A 130 0.88 -1.38 -13.30
N LYS A 131 1.57 -1.72 -12.21
CA LYS A 131 2.08 -3.06 -11.93
C LYS A 131 1.57 -3.57 -10.58
N CYS A 132 2.40 -3.50 -9.55
CA CYS A 132 2.09 -4.09 -8.25
C CYS A 132 0.88 -3.45 -7.56
N VAL A 133 0.69 -2.14 -7.70
CA VAL A 133 -0.46 -1.43 -7.12
C VAL A 133 -1.74 -1.88 -7.80
N GLU A 134 -1.82 -1.78 -9.14
CA GLU A 134 -3.01 -2.19 -9.89
C GLU A 134 -3.32 -3.68 -9.70
N ALA A 135 -2.30 -4.54 -9.83
CA ALA A 135 -2.48 -5.99 -9.68
C ALA A 135 -2.96 -6.38 -8.28
N THR A 136 -2.41 -5.76 -7.22
CA THR A 136 -2.83 -6.02 -5.84
C THR A 136 -4.24 -5.51 -5.57
N CYS A 137 -4.60 -4.33 -6.06
CA CYS A 137 -5.98 -3.81 -5.97
C CYS A 137 -6.99 -4.73 -6.67
N GLN A 138 -6.64 -5.23 -7.87
CA GLN A 138 -7.49 -6.19 -8.60
C GLN A 138 -7.61 -7.51 -7.83
N GLY A 139 -6.52 -8.01 -7.24
CA GLY A 139 -6.53 -9.20 -6.39
C GLY A 139 -7.42 -9.03 -5.15
N ALA A 140 -7.39 -7.87 -4.51
CA ALA A 140 -8.26 -7.55 -3.38
C ALA A 140 -9.74 -7.51 -3.78
N LEU A 141 -10.07 -6.86 -4.91
CA LEU A 141 -11.44 -6.83 -5.47
C LEU A 141 -11.93 -8.25 -5.80
N ALA A 142 -11.11 -9.07 -6.48
CA ALA A 142 -11.45 -10.45 -6.80
C ALA A 142 -11.64 -11.31 -5.54
N ALA A 143 -10.92 -11.01 -4.46
CA ALA A 143 -11.10 -11.65 -3.16
C ALA A 143 -12.33 -11.11 -2.39
N GLY A 144 -13.10 -10.16 -2.93
CA GLY A 144 -14.34 -9.65 -2.34
C GLY A 144 -14.16 -8.54 -1.31
N PHE A 145 -12.98 -7.92 -1.21
CA PHE A 145 -12.76 -6.74 -0.37
C PHE A 145 -13.24 -5.48 -1.07
N ARG A 146 -13.71 -4.51 -0.30
CA ARG A 146 -13.76 -3.13 -0.78
C ARG A 146 -12.33 -2.63 -0.96
N VAL A 147 -12.11 -1.85 -2.01
CA VAL A 147 -10.79 -1.30 -2.30
C VAL A 147 -10.88 0.22 -2.43
N THR A 148 -10.00 0.91 -1.74
CA THR A 148 -9.76 2.35 -1.92
C THR A 148 -8.31 2.56 -2.34
N LEU A 149 -8.09 3.09 -3.56
CA LEU A 149 -6.79 3.57 -4.01
C LEU A 149 -6.61 5.03 -3.61
N LEU A 150 -5.47 5.34 -2.99
CA LEU A 150 -5.15 6.71 -2.57
C LEU A 150 -4.47 7.49 -3.71
N ALA A 151 -5.25 8.28 -4.43
CA ALA A 151 -4.75 9.18 -5.47
C ALA A 151 -3.74 10.18 -4.89
N GLY A 152 -2.64 10.40 -5.63
CA GLY A 152 -1.51 11.23 -5.18
C GLY A 152 -0.49 10.49 -4.32
N ALA A 153 -0.77 9.26 -3.88
CA ALA A 153 0.11 8.44 -3.04
C ALA A 153 0.65 7.19 -3.77
N HIS A 154 0.60 7.16 -5.09
CA HIS A 154 1.24 6.14 -5.91
C HIS A 154 1.92 6.76 -7.13
N SER A 155 2.88 6.07 -7.74
CA SER A 155 3.57 6.49 -8.96
C SER A 155 4.16 5.30 -9.72
N THR A 156 4.73 5.57 -10.89
CA THR A 156 5.39 4.61 -11.77
C THR A 156 6.46 5.29 -12.62
N TYR A 157 7.13 4.56 -13.50
CA TYR A 157 8.01 5.12 -14.52
C TYR A 157 7.22 5.61 -15.74
N ASP A 158 7.81 6.57 -16.47
CA ASP A 158 7.34 6.89 -17.82
C ASP A 158 7.50 5.66 -18.72
N SER A 159 6.50 5.36 -19.52
CA SER A 159 6.52 4.18 -20.41
C SER A 159 5.62 4.39 -21.61
N ASP A 160 5.99 3.79 -22.74
CA ASP A 160 5.21 3.77 -23.99
C ASP A 160 4.74 5.17 -24.46
N GLY A 161 5.63 6.16 -24.29
CA GLY A 161 5.36 7.55 -24.66
C GLY A 161 4.41 8.31 -23.72
N LYS A 162 4.09 7.73 -22.57
CA LYS A 162 3.28 8.34 -21.52
C LYS A 162 4.14 8.70 -20.30
N THR A 163 3.81 9.81 -19.69
CA THR A 163 4.37 10.20 -18.40
C THR A 163 3.79 9.37 -17.26
N ALA A 164 4.51 9.27 -16.15
CA ALA A 164 4.06 8.62 -14.93
C ALA A 164 2.67 9.14 -14.49
N ILE A 165 2.43 10.45 -14.58
CA ILE A 165 1.13 11.07 -14.22
C ILE A 165 -0.01 10.60 -15.13
N GLU A 166 0.23 10.44 -16.41
CA GLU A 166 -0.78 9.94 -17.34
C GLU A 166 -1.11 8.48 -17.04
N ILE A 167 -0.10 7.67 -16.75
CA ILE A 167 -0.27 6.27 -16.37
C ILE A 167 -1.01 6.14 -15.03
N GLU A 168 -0.65 6.95 -14.02
CA GLU A 168 -1.37 7.02 -12.74
C GLU A 168 -2.88 7.24 -12.95
N ARG A 169 -3.25 8.26 -13.74
CA ARG A 169 -4.66 8.57 -14.06
C ARG A 169 -5.38 7.45 -14.81
N GLU A 170 -4.68 6.74 -15.68
CA GLU A 170 -5.24 5.59 -16.38
C GLU A 170 -5.50 4.42 -15.42
N VAL A 171 -4.58 4.14 -14.50
CA VAL A 171 -4.74 3.12 -13.46
C VAL A 171 -5.93 3.46 -12.55
N GLU A 172 -6.01 4.70 -12.07
CA GLU A 172 -7.13 5.18 -11.26
C GLU A 172 -8.47 4.96 -11.95
N ARG A 173 -8.56 5.29 -13.25
CA ARG A 173 -9.77 5.10 -14.04
C ARG A 173 -10.10 3.61 -14.22
N ARG A 174 -9.10 2.77 -14.55
CA ARG A 174 -9.31 1.31 -14.72
C ARG A 174 -9.79 0.67 -13.43
N LEU A 175 -9.19 1.01 -12.30
CA LEU A 175 -9.60 0.49 -11.00
C LEU A 175 -10.98 0.98 -10.58
N SER A 176 -11.29 2.26 -10.83
CA SER A 176 -12.62 2.82 -10.58
C SER A 176 -13.71 2.09 -11.39
N THR A 177 -13.47 1.80 -12.67
CA THR A 177 -14.39 1.03 -13.51
C THR A 177 -14.60 -0.40 -13.00
N ARG A 178 -13.64 -0.95 -12.28
CA ARG A 178 -13.71 -2.29 -11.65
C ARG A 178 -14.33 -2.29 -10.25
N GLY A 179 -14.78 -1.13 -9.75
CA GLY A 179 -15.45 -0.99 -8.47
C GLY A 179 -14.55 -0.56 -7.31
N ALA A 180 -13.28 -0.22 -7.54
CA ALA A 180 -12.48 0.44 -6.53
C ALA A 180 -12.91 1.91 -6.36
N ARG A 181 -12.86 2.38 -5.13
CA ARG A 181 -12.95 3.81 -4.85
C ARG A 181 -11.57 4.44 -5.07
N VAL A 182 -11.53 5.58 -5.75
CA VAL A 182 -10.33 6.42 -5.85
C VAL A 182 -10.58 7.67 -5.04
N LEU A 183 -9.71 7.98 -4.09
CA LEU A 183 -9.85 9.10 -3.17
C LEU A 183 -8.50 9.79 -2.98
N ARG A 184 -8.47 11.12 -3.01
CA ARG A 184 -7.26 11.84 -2.67
C ARG A 184 -6.82 11.50 -1.25
N TRP A 185 -5.52 11.27 -1.06
CA TRP A 185 -5.01 10.79 0.22
C TRP A 185 -5.27 11.78 1.37
N GLU A 186 -5.20 13.10 1.10
CA GLU A 186 -5.47 14.14 2.09
C GLU A 186 -6.92 14.09 2.59
N GLU A 187 -7.87 13.84 1.69
CA GLU A 187 -9.29 13.68 2.03
C GLU A 187 -9.51 12.42 2.87
N ALA A 188 -8.84 11.33 2.50
CA ALA A 188 -8.90 10.08 3.24
C ALA A 188 -8.42 10.25 4.68
N VAL A 189 -7.23 10.82 4.87
CA VAL A 189 -6.64 11.07 6.19
C VAL A 189 -7.53 11.98 7.03
N SER A 190 -8.07 13.06 6.46
CA SER A 190 -9.00 13.96 7.15
C SER A 190 -10.22 13.22 7.70
N GLN A 191 -10.79 12.28 6.93
CA GLN A 191 -11.93 11.46 7.37
C GLN A 191 -11.56 10.47 8.50
N TRP A 192 -10.31 10.00 8.55
CA TRP A 192 -9.87 9.06 9.59
C TRP A 192 -9.70 9.74 10.94
N VAL A 193 -9.21 10.99 10.94
CA VAL A 193 -8.99 11.78 12.15
C VAL A 193 -10.32 12.32 12.72
N GLN A 194 -11.26 12.75 11.86
CA GLN A 194 -12.55 13.31 12.28
C GLN A 194 -13.49 12.30 12.95
N LYS A 195 -13.36 11.00 12.67
CA LYS A 195 -14.20 9.94 13.29
C LYS A 195 -13.79 9.58 14.73
N ARG A 196 -12.91 10.39 15.34
CA ARG A 196 -12.49 10.24 16.75
C ARG A 196 -13.42 10.93 17.76
N GLY A 197 -14.50 11.59 17.30
CA GLY A 197 -15.50 12.24 18.16
C GLY A 197 -16.74 11.41 18.40
#